data_9e9c3c33af45f4179c8e3bc7693516cb
#
_entry.id   9e9c3c33af45f4179c8e3bc7693516cb
#
_cell.length_a   1.000
_cell.length_b   1.000
_cell.length_c   1.000
_cell.angle_alpha   90.00
_cell.angle_beta   90.00
_cell.angle_gamma   90.00
#
_symmetry.space_group_name_H-M   'P 1'
#
loop_
_entity.id
_entity.type
_entity.pdbx_description
1 polymer ?
#
loop_
_entity_poly.entity_id
_entity_poly.type
_entity_poly.pdbx_seq_one_letter_code
_entity_poly.pdbx_strand_id
1 'polypeptide(L)'
;NMRMEGNLGLYSQTYLMASQAAGIEKWGDSPYTDNGIGWLSILGADAGLIRDITIHDKTGGVNNIPYTYKDEQGKEVQYKDINGNPLYISPGHFEGMLDNGYANFRSEERGGIDQYDFNVSFNFNDRVYLGLTLGAYSVDYNKYTFYDEDYGNDEGYSLQSWNRIKGSGFDVKLGAIIRPFEYSPFRVGLAIHTPIFYSLDYKTSAQVISDVMDVVTGEIKGYDVRS
;
A
#
# COMPACT_ATOMS: atom_id res chain seq x y z
N ASN A 1 2.01 -14.39 11.11
CA ASN A 1 3.14 -14.22 10.19
C ASN A 1 2.90 -15.06 8.94
N MET A 2 3.07 -14.47 7.79
CA MET A 2 2.97 -15.12 6.49
C MET A 2 4.28 -14.89 5.73
N ARG A 3 4.80 -15.92 5.08
CA ARG A 3 5.97 -15.83 4.19
C ARG A 3 5.63 -16.57 2.90
N MET A 4 5.96 -15.97 1.77
CA MET A 4 5.83 -16.56 0.44
C MET A 4 7.08 -16.20 -0.35
N GLU A 5 7.52 -17.11 -1.19
CA GLU A 5 8.66 -16.92 -2.08
C GLU A 5 8.44 -17.68 -3.39
N GLY A 6 9.00 -17.19 -4.50
CA GLY A 6 8.86 -17.84 -5.79
C GLY A 6 9.39 -17.02 -6.95
N ASN A 7 9.43 -17.62 -8.11
CA ASN A 7 9.77 -16.95 -9.36
C ASN A 7 8.62 -16.08 -9.85
N LEU A 8 8.91 -14.87 -10.27
CA LEU A 8 7.96 -13.91 -10.84
C LEU A 8 7.52 -14.28 -12.27
N GLY A 9 8.27 -15.15 -12.94
CA GLY A 9 8.06 -15.40 -14.37
C GLY A 9 8.34 -14.14 -15.18
N LEU A 10 7.34 -13.68 -15.95
CA LEU A 10 7.43 -12.49 -16.80
C LEU A 10 6.86 -11.23 -16.17
N TYR A 11 6.37 -11.29 -14.92
CA TYR A 11 5.60 -10.19 -14.33
C TYR A 11 6.17 -9.75 -12.98
N SER A 12 6.92 -8.65 -13.01
CA SER A 12 7.31 -7.89 -11.82
C SER A 12 6.18 -6.99 -11.32
N GLN A 13 6.21 -6.61 -10.04
CA GLN A 13 5.33 -5.56 -9.51
C GLN A 13 5.61 -4.19 -10.13
N THR A 14 6.79 -3.97 -10.72
CA THR A 14 7.10 -2.76 -11.46
C THR A 14 6.16 -2.53 -12.65
N TYR A 15 5.67 -3.59 -13.30
CA TYR A 15 4.63 -3.49 -14.32
C TYR A 15 3.30 -3.00 -13.77
N LEU A 16 2.92 -3.41 -12.56
CA LEU A 16 1.71 -2.91 -11.91
C LEU A 16 1.85 -1.42 -11.57
N MET A 17 3.01 -1.02 -11.04
CA MET A 17 3.34 0.39 -10.79
C MET A 17 3.24 1.22 -12.06
N ALA A 18 3.85 0.74 -13.15
CA ALA A 18 3.81 1.39 -14.45
C ALA A 18 2.40 1.47 -15.04
N SER A 19 1.64 0.39 -14.95
CA SER A 19 0.26 0.33 -15.43
C SER A 19 -0.68 1.28 -14.68
N GLN A 20 -0.50 1.44 -13.38
CA GLN A 20 -1.23 2.43 -12.58
C GLN A 20 -0.83 3.87 -12.94
N ALA A 21 0.45 4.09 -13.25
CA ALA A 21 0.96 5.38 -13.70
C ALA A 21 0.52 5.75 -15.12
N ALA A 22 0.38 4.79 -16.02
CA ALA A 22 0.03 5.00 -17.43
C ALA A 22 -1.35 5.64 -17.66
N GLY A 23 -2.27 5.56 -16.69
CA GLY A 23 -3.58 6.22 -16.73
C GLY A 23 -3.55 7.72 -16.43
N ILE A 24 -2.37 8.30 -16.15
CA ILE A 24 -2.21 9.67 -15.70
C ILE A 24 -1.65 10.50 -16.85
N GLU A 25 -2.45 11.43 -17.39
CA GLU A 25 -2.06 12.26 -18.53
C GLU A 25 -0.93 13.24 -18.21
N LYS A 26 -0.74 13.60 -16.94
CA LYS A 26 0.33 14.47 -16.47
C LYS A 26 0.76 14.07 -15.06
N TRP A 27 2.04 13.77 -14.88
CA TRP A 27 2.69 13.91 -13.59
C TRP A 27 2.81 15.42 -13.31
N GLY A 28 1.99 15.91 -12.37
CA GLY A 28 2.07 17.29 -11.95
C GLY A 28 3.41 17.58 -11.25
N ASP A 29 3.67 18.84 -10.97
CA ASP A 29 4.88 19.28 -10.23
C ASP A 29 4.97 18.68 -8.81
N SER A 30 3.87 18.10 -8.32
CA SER A 30 3.80 17.39 -7.03
C SER A 30 2.85 16.20 -7.13
N PRO A 31 3.31 15.03 -7.58
CA PRO A 31 2.49 13.83 -7.71
C PRO A 31 1.88 13.39 -6.37
N TYR A 32 2.50 13.72 -5.24
CA TYR A 32 1.99 13.39 -3.89
C TYR A 32 0.71 14.12 -3.49
N THR A 33 0.39 15.22 -4.14
CA THR A 33 -0.81 16.03 -3.89
C THR A 33 -1.92 15.78 -4.89
N ASP A 34 -1.65 15.04 -5.96
CA ASP A 34 -2.65 14.68 -6.97
C ASP A 34 -3.42 13.44 -6.53
N ASN A 35 -4.73 13.59 -6.33
CA ASN A 35 -5.61 12.53 -5.84
C ASN A 35 -5.79 11.35 -6.81
N GLY A 36 -5.25 11.42 -8.02
CA GLY A 36 -5.37 10.39 -9.05
C GLY A 36 -4.23 9.37 -9.06
N ILE A 37 -3.11 9.67 -8.39
CA ILE A 37 -1.89 8.86 -8.47
C ILE A 37 -1.78 7.95 -7.25
N GLY A 38 -1.62 6.65 -7.47
CA GLY A 38 -1.35 5.69 -6.40
C GLY A 38 0.04 5.91 -5.80
N TRP A 39 0.14 5.96 -4.47
CA TRP A 39 1.41 6.15 -3.74
C TRP A 39 2.50 5.15 -4.15
N LEU A 40 2.11 3.93 -4.52
CA LEU A 40 3.04 2.89 -4.98
C LEU A 40 3.74 3.27 -6.29
N SER A 41 3.00 3.86 -7.24
CA SER A 41 3.56 4.34 -8.51
C SER A 41 4.49 5.53 -8.31
N ILE A 42 4.17 6.42 -7.36
CA ILE A 42 5.03 7.56 -7.02
C ILE A 42 6.36 7.07 -6.43
N LEU A 43 6.30 6.19 -5.42
CA LEU A 43 7.50 5.60 -4.84
C LEU A 43 8.32 4.82 -5.87
N GLY A 44 7.64 4.09 -6.78
CA GLY A 44 8.29 3.36 -7.86
C GLY A 44 9.02 4.27 -8.84
N ALA A 45 8.45 5.44 -9.16
CA ALA A 45 9.11 6.44 -10.02
C ALA A 45 10.31 7.07 -9.32
N ASP A 46 10.15 7.51 -8.07
CA ASP A 46 11.22 8.12 -7.29
C ASP A 46 12.37 7.14 -7.00
N ALA A 47 12.06 5.84 -6.93
CA ALA A 47 13.04 4.77 -6.76
C ALA A 47 13.61 4.23 -8.10
N GLY A 48 13.32 4.88 -9.22
CA GLY A 48 13.82 4.47 -10.54
C GLY A 48 13.27 3.15 -11.09
N LEU A 49 12.23 2.58 -10.46
CA LEU A 49 11.63 1.29 -10.85
C LEU A 49 10.67 1.42 -12.03
N ILE A 50 10.15 2.62 -12.29
CA ILE A 50 9.35 2.94 -13.47
C ILE A 50 9.85 4.25 -14.09
N ARG A 51 9.66 4.38 -15.39
CA ARG A 51 10.04 5.58 -16.16
C ARG A 51 8.87 6.02 -17.01
N ASP A 52 8.76 7.32 -17.24
CA ASP A 52 7.79 7.93 -18.15
C ASP A 52 8.25 7.93 -19.62
N ILE A 53 9.43 7.42 -19.89
CA ILE A 53 10.01 7.24 -21.22
C ILE A 53 10.60 5.85 -21.36
N THR A 54 10.39 5.26 -22.52
CA THR A 54 11.12 4.06 -22.92
C THR A 54 12.44 4.43 -23.55
N ILE A 55 13.55 3.89 -23.03
CA ILE A 55 14.89 4.05 -23.62
C ILE A 55 15.25 2.77 -24.38
N HIS A 56 15.63 2.88 -25.62
CA HIS A 56 15.94 1.74 -26.48
C HIS A 56 17.08 2.03 -27.46
N ASP A 57 17.73 0.98 -27.97
CA ASP A 57 18.87 1.04 -28.89
C ASP A 57 18.48 0.93 -30.38
N LYS A 58 17.19 0.79 -30.70
CA LYS A 58 16.72 0.49 -32.05
C LYS A 58 15.93 1.63 -32.69
N THR A 59 16.23 1.88 -33.96
CA THR A 59 15.57 2.86 -34.83
C THR A 59 14.35 2.26 -35.55
N GLY A 60 13.42 1.62 -34.89
CA GLY A 60 12.35 0.88 -35.55
C GLY A 60 10.90 1.23 -35.15
N GLY A 61 10.66 2.29 -34.40
CA GLY A 61 9.33 2.66 -33.92
C GLY A 61 8.87 4.03 -34.40
N VAL A 62 7.58 4.27 -34.29
CA VAL A 62 6.89 5.47 -34.82
C VAL A 62 7.31 6.78 -34.14
N ASN A 63 8.04 6.75 -33.04
CA ASN A 63 8.44 7.96 -32.27
C ASN A 63 9.86 7.87 -31.70
N ASN A 64 10.83 7.43 -32.50
CA ASN A 64 12.22 7.37 -32.05
C ASN A 64 12.82 8.77 -31.98
N ILE A 65 12.83 9.37 -30.82
CA ILE A 65 13.49 10.66 -30.57
C ILE A 65 14.89 10.34 -30.05
N PRO A 66 15.97 10.91 -30.65
CA PRO A 66 17.31 10.75 -30.10
C PRO A 66 17.38 11.16 -28.63
N TYR A 67 17.89 10.29 -27.77
CA TYR A 67 18.13 10.63 -26.38
C TYR A 67 19.41 11.46 -26.29
N THR A 68 19.29 12.77 -26.04
CA THR A 68 20.42 13.72 -26.14
C THR A 68 20.64 14.46 -24.83
N TYR A 69 21.87 14.90 -24.63
CA TYR A 69 22.25 15.87 -23.60
C TYR A 69 23.05 17.01 -24.25
N LYS A 70 23.20 18.14 -23.54
CA LYS A 70 24.08 19.25 -23.99
C LYS A 70 25.42 19.09 -23.29
N ASP A 71 26.49 19.07 -24.09
CA ASP A 71 27.86 19.12 -23.59
C ASP A 71 28.21 20.52 -23.01
N GLU A 72 29.41 20.62 -22.46
CA GLU A 72 29.91 21.89 -21.87
C GLU A 72 29.94 23.06 -22.86
N GLN A 73 29.94 22.78 -24.15
CA GLN A 73 29.91 23.76 -25.25
C GLN A 73 28.48 24.06 -25.73
N GLY A 74 27.46 23.43 -25.12
CA GLY A 74 26.04 23.57 -25.46
C GLY A 74 25.61 22.81 -26.72
N LYS A 75 26.46 21.91 -27.25
CA LYS A 75 26.16 21.07 -28.40
C LYS A 75 25.36 19.86 -27.95
N GLU A 76 24.30 19.52 -28.68
CA GLU A 76 23.56 18.28 -28.47
C GLU A 76 24.39 17.06 -28.85
N VAL A 77 24.53 16.15 -27.89
CA VAL A 77 25.25 14.89 -28.05
C VAL A 77 24.27 13.75 -27.70
N GLN A 78 24.19 12.73 -28.55
CA GLN A 78 23.34 11.58 -28.33
C GLN A 78 23.98 10.64 -27.33
N TYR A 79 23.22 10.21 -26.33
CA TYR A 79 23.60 9.16 -25.41
C TYR A 79 23.82 7.85 -26.17
N LYS A 80 24.74 7.06 -25.66
CA LYS A 80 25.06 5.72 -26.17
C LYS A 80 25.03 4.75 -25.01
N ASP A 81 24.67 3.49 -25.31
CA ASP A 81 24.78 2.39 -24.35
C ASP A 81 26.25 2.04 -24.06
N ILE A 82 26.46 1.07 -23.18
CA ILE A 82 27.81 0.55 -22.82
C ILE A 82 28.54 -0.09 -23.99
N ASN A 83 27.81 -0.47 -25.07
CA ASN A 83 28.37 -1.05 -26.30
C ASN A 83 28.63 0.02 -27.38
N GLY A 84 28.30 1.28 -27.10
CA GLY A 84 28.48 2.39 -28.03
C GLY A 84 27.32 2.61 -29.02
N ASN A 85 26.20 1.89 -28.88
CA ASN A 85 25.02 2.08 -29.72
C ASN A 85 24.25 3.34 -29.31
N PRO A 86 23.71 4.12 -30.28
CA PRO A 86 22.94 5.30 -29.96
C PRO A 86 21.61 4.94 -29.27
N LEU A 87 21.27 5.69 -28.24
CA LEU A 87 20.01 5.54 -27.48
C LEU A 87 18.94 6.46 -28.01
N TYR A 88 17.70 5.99 -28.02
CA TYR A 88 16.51 6.69 -28.43
C TYR A 88 15.47 6.63 -27.31
N ILE A 89 14.52 7.56 -27.32
CA ILE A 89 13.41 7.60 -26.38
C ILE A 89 12.07 7.57 -27.12
N SER A 90 11.12 6.89 -26.54
CA SER A 90 9.71 6.95 -26.90
C SER A 90 8.93 7.51 -25.71
N PRO A 91 8.50 8.80 -25.75
CA PRO A 91 7.78 9.41 -24.65
C PRO A 91 6.33 8.90 -24.56
N GLY A 92 5.76 8.98 -23.37
CA GLY A 92 4.34 8.72 -23.14
C GLY A 92 4.00 7.27 -22.73
N HIS A 93 4.98 6.47 -22.39
CA HIS A 93 4.77 5.14 -21.82
C HIS A 93 5.51 5.00 -20.51
N PHE A 94 4.77 4.61 -19.47
CA PHE A 94 5.40 4.12 -18.24
C PHE A 94 5.82 2.67 -18.44
N GLU A 95 7.06 2.39 -18.19
CA GLU A 95 7.63 1.04 -18.23
C GLU A 95 8.08 0.59 -16.84
N GLY A 96 7.80 -0.66 -16.51
CA GLY A 96 8.44 -1.36 -15.41
C GLY A 96 9.84 -1.81 -15.85
N MET A 97 10.82 -1.60 -14.99
CA MET A 97 12.23 -1.73 -15.36
C MET A 97 12.76 -3.15 -15.35
N LEU A 98 12.09 -4.07 -14.68
CA LEU A 98 12.70 -5.33 -14.29
C LEU A 98 11.79 -6.52 -14.59
N ASP A 99 12.38 -7.60 -15.11
CA ASP A 99 11.73 -8.84 -15.53
C ASP A 99 12.48 -10.08 -15.04
N ASN A 100 11.75 -11.20 -14.92
CA ASN A 100 12.30 -12.53 -14.64
C ASN A 100 13.05 -12.66 -13.32
N GLY A 101 12.58 -11.97 -12.27
CA GLY A 101 13.17 -12.02 -10.96
C GLY A 101 12.63 -13.11 -10.05
N TYR A 102 13.20 -13.17 -8.87
CA TYR A 102 12.75 -13.98 -7.75
C TYR A 102 12.15 -13.07 -6.67
N ALA A 103 10.96 -13.38 -6.17
CA ALA A 103 10.26 -12.56 -5.21
C ALA A 103 10.15 -13.24 -3.85
N ASN A 104 10.28 -12.44 -2.80
CA ASN A 104 9.95 -12.81 -1.43
C ASN A 104 8.88 -11.87 -0.87
N PHE A 105 7.93 -12.44 -0.15
CA PHE A 105 6.92 -11.70 0.59
C PHE A 105 6.86 -12.16 2.04
N ARG A 106 6.85 -11.20 2.95
CA ARG A 106 6.66 -11.44 4.37
C ARG A 106 5.64 -10.47 4.93
N SER A 107 4.68 -10.95 5.70
CA SER A 107 3.70 -10.14 6.41
C SER A 107 3.66 -10.52 7.88
N GLU A 108 3.67 -9.51 8.73
CA GLU A 108 3.50 -9.66 10.17
C GLU A 108 2.35 -8.76 10.62
N GLU A 109 1.39 -9.36 11.31
CA GLU A 109 0.25 -8.67 11.88
C GLU A 109 0.20 -8.93 13.38
N ARG A 110 0.01 -7.86 14.16
CA ARG A 110 -0.07 -7.92 15.62
C ARG A 110 -1.11 -6.94 16.12
N GLY A 111 -1.85 -7.37 17.16
CA GLY A 111 -2.84 -6.54 17.82
C GLY A 111 -4.23 -7.13 17.72
N GLY A 112 -5.21 -6.32 18.10
CA GLY A 112 -6.60 -6.73 18.17
C GLY A 112 -7.51 -5.62 18.66
N ILE A 113 -8.72 -6.01 18.99
CA ILE A 113 -9.72 -5.15 19.63
C ILE A 113 -10.05 -5.77 20.97
N ASP A 114 -9.74 -5.05 22.04
CA ASP A 114 -10.15 -5.41 23.40
C ASP A 114 -11.50 -4.76 23.71
N GLN A 115 -12.42 -5.56 24.26
CA GLN A 115 -13.74 -5.11 24.66
C GLN A 115 -13.90 -5.27 26.17
N TYR A 116 -14.38 -4.22 26.82
CA TYR A 116 -14.70 -4.18 28.24
C TYR A 116 -16.16 -3.81 28.41
N ASP A 117 -16.96 -4.74 28.96
CA ASP A 117 -18.38 -4.54 29.18
C ASP A 117 -18.66 -4.32 30.67
N PHE A 118 -19.28 -3.19 30.99
CA PHE A 118 -19.79 -2.88 32.33
C PHE A 118 -21.30 -3.08 32.33
N ASN A 119 -21.77 -4.04 33.10
CA ASN A 119 -23.18 -4.42 33.15
C ASN A 119 -23.78 -4.12 34.51
N VAL A 120 -24.96 -3.47 34.51
CA VAL A 120 -25.79 -3.27 35.69
C VAL A 120 -27.18 -3.78 35.38
N SER A 121 -27.74 -4.59 36.29
CA SER A 121 -29.07 -5.16 36.13
C SER A 121 -29.92 -4.92 37.40
N PHE A 122 -31.22 -4.72 37.17
CA PHE A 122 -32.19 -4.49 38.19
C PHE A 122 -33.32 -5.51 38.05
N ASN A 123 -33.77 -6.05 39.21
CA ASN A 123 -34.91 -6.91 39.30
C ASN A 123 -36.01 -6.26 40.17
N PHE A 124 -37.19 -6.08 39.60
CA PHE A 124 -38.34 -5.51 40.28
C PHE A 124 -39.39 -6.62 40.48
N ASN A 125 -39.52 -7.06 41.75
CA ASN A 125 -40.53 -8.04 42.20
C ASN A 125 -40.60 -9.32 41.37
N ASP A 126 -39.47 -9.76 40.81
CA ASP A 126 -39.38 -10.95 39.93
C ASP A 126 -40.29 -10.87 38.70
N ARG A 127 -40.74 -9.68 38.34
CA ARG A 127 -41.63 -9.41 37.18
C ARG A 127 -41.00 -8.60 36.10
N VAL A 128 -40.15 -7.63 36.46
CA VAL A 128 -39.46 -6.75 35.51
C VAL A 128 -37.95 -6.80 35.77
N TYR A 129 -37.19 -7.17 34.76
CA TYR A 129 -35.74 -7.17 34.80
C TYR A 129 -35.26 -6.14 33.77
N LEU A 130 -34.42 -5.23 34.21
CA LEU A 130 -33.79 -4.24 33.34
C LEU A 130 -32.29 -4.42 33.39
N GLY A 131 -31.65 -4.32 32.22
CA GLY A 131 -30.20 -4.39 32.08
C GLY A 131 -29.66 -3.22 31.26
N LEU A 132 -28.57 -2.65 31.73
CA LEU A 132 -27.77 -1.66 31.01
C LEU A 132 -26.35 -2.19 30.90
N THR A 133 -25.81 -2.22 29.70
CA THR A 133 -24.40 -2.51 29.45
C THR A 133 -23.75 -1.34 28.75
N LEU A 134 -22.62 -0.92 29.28
CA LEU A 134 -21.73 0.05 28.65
C LEU A 134 -20.50 -0.70 28.14
N GLY A 135 -20.31 -0.73 26.83
CA GLY A 135 -19.15 -1.32 26.19
C GLY A 135 -18.09 -0.27 25.89
N ALA A 136 -16.86 -0.55 26.28
CA ALA A 136 -15.68 0.26 25.92
C ALA A 136 -14.74 -0.62 25.11
N TYR A 137 -14.19 -0.04 24.04
CA TYR A 137 -13.31 -0.75 23.10
C TYR A 137 -11.96 -0.04 23.02
N SER A 138 -10.90 -0.84 22.99
CA SER A 138 -9.53 -0.38 22.71
C SER A 138 -9.03 -1.10 21.48
N VAL A 139 -8.56 -0.33 20.49
CA VAL A 139 -8.02 -0.85 19.23
C VAL A 139 -6.53 -0.55 19.18
N ASP A 140 -5.69 -1.57 19.02
CA ASP A 140 -4.27 -1.45 18.68
C ASP A 140 -3.93 -2.54 17.67
N TYR A 141 -3.72 -2.14 16.42
CA TYR A 141 -3.40 -3.03 15.32
C TYR A 141 -2.20 -2.50 14.56
N ASN A 142 -1.23 -3.38 14.32
CA ASN A 142 -0.03 -3.08 13.57
C ASN A 142 0.18 -4.14 12.49
N LYS A 143 0.45 -3.69 11.28
CA LYS A 143 0.81 -4.54 10.16
C LYS A 143 2.11 -4.05 9.54
N TYR A 144 3.05 -4.97 9.38
CA TYR A 144 4.28 -4.78 8.63
C TYR A 144 4.28 -5.71 7.44
N THR A 145 4.62 -5.20 6.27
CA THR A 145 4.87 -6.01 5.09
C THR A 145 6.23 -5.70 4.52
N PHE A 146 6.91 -6.75 4.09
CA PHE A 146 8.16 -6.69 3.36
C PHE A 146 7.95 -7.48 2.06
N TYR A 147 8.28 -6.87 0.95
CA TYR A 147 8.28 -7.47 -0.36
C TYR A 147 9.59 -7.12 -1.04
N ASP A 148 10.27 -8.08 -1.63
CA ASP A 148 11.47 -7.86 -2.41
C ASP A 148 11.44 -8.64 -3.71
N GLU A 149 12.12 -8.10 -4.72
CA GLU A 149 12.39 -8.73 -5.99
C GLU A 149 13.90 -8.65 -6.24
N ASP A 150 14.50 -9.80 -6.58
CA ASP A 150 15.91 -9.95 -6.94
C ASP A 150 15.97 -10.43 -8.39
N TYR A 151 16.67 -9.70 -9.23
CA TYR A 151 16.82 -10.00 -10.66
C TYR A 151 18.19 -10.57 -11.01
N GLY A 152 19.06 -10.72 -10.03
CA GLY A 152 20.46 -11.00 -10.26
C GLY A 152 21.24 -9.76 -10.75
N ASN A 153 22.53 -9.91 -10.99
CA ASN A 153 23.40 -8.81 -11.45
C ASN A 153 23.39 -7.56 -10.57
N ASP A 154 23.16 -7.75 -9.27
CA ASP A 154 23.03 -6.67 -8.28
C ASP A 154 21.83 -5.74 -8.52
N GLU A 155 20.86 -6.15 -9.32
CA GLU A 155 19.61 -5.42 -9.54
C GLU A 155 18.46 -6.01 -8.72
N GLY A 156 17.67 -5.14 -8.14
CA GLY A 156 16.52 -5.53 -7.35
C GLY A 156 15.87 -4.38 -6.60
N TYR A 157 14.84 -4.68 -5.86
CA TYR A 157 14.26 -3.71 -4.94
C TYR A 157 13.55 -4.38 -3.76
N SER A 158 13.42 -3.64 -2.68
CA SER A 158 12.57 -3.99 -1.54
C SER A 158 11.55 -2.91 -1.27
N LEU A 159 10.31 -3.33 -1.01
CA LEU A 159 9.20 -2.48 -0.59
C LEU A 159 8.79 -2.86 0.82
N GLN A 160 8.87 -1.92 1.73
CA GLN A 160 8.44 -2.07 3.11
C GLN A 160 7.23 -1.18 3.37
N SER A 161 6.24 -1.68 4.09
CA SER A 161 5.14 -0.85 4.54
C SER A 161 4.76 -1.12 5.99
N TRP A 162 4.41 -0.07 6.69
CA TRP A 162 3.96 -0.08 8.07
C TRP A 162 2.58 0.55 8.14
N ASN A 163 1.64 -0.19 8.69
CA ASN A 163 0.28 0.29 8.92
C ASN A 163 -0.03 0.13 10.41
N ARG A 164 -0.51 1.19 11.02
CA ARG A 164 -0.91 1.19 12.42
C ARG A 164 -2.27 1.82 12.58
N ILE A 165 -3.14 1.12 13.29
CA ILE A 165 -4.46 1.60 13.66
C ILE A 165 -4.53 1.60 15.18
N LYS A 166 -4.80 2.76 15.76
CA LYS A 166 -5.07 2.90 17.20
C LYS A 166 -6.34 3.67 17.43
N GLY A 167 -7.02 3.34 18.52
CA GLY A 167 -8.17 4.11 18.89
C GLY A 167 -9.00 3.47 19.99
N SER A 168 -10.15 4.06 20.19
CA SER A 168 -11.13 3.61 21.16
C SER A 168 -12.53 3.67 20.59
N GLY A 169 -13.43 2.93 21.20
CA GLY A 169 -14.84 2.95 20.85
C GLY A 169 -15.73 2.74 22.06
N PHE A 170 -17.00 3.02 21.90
CA PHE A 170 -17.99 2.73 22.91
C PHE A 170 -19.33 2.33 22.30
N ASP A 171 -20.12 1.55 23.03
CA ASP A 171 -21.50 1.23 22.73
C ASP A 171 -22.36 1.19 24.00
N VAL A 172 -23.66 1.21 23.81
CA VAL A 172 -24.66 1.07 24.87
C VAL A 172 -25.65 0.00 24.47
N LYS A 173 -25.93 -0.93 25.42
CA LYS A 173 -26.91 -1.99 25.23
C LYS A 173 -27.96 -1.88 26.35
N LEU A 174 -29.22 -1.88 25.96
CA LEU A 174 -30.35 -1.88 26.90
C LEU A 174 -31.15 -3.14 26.72
N GLY A 175 -31.47 -3.81 27.83
CA GLY A 175 -32.30 -4.99 27.84
C GLY A 175 -33.43 -4.88 28.86
N ALA A 176 -34.59 -5.41 28.49
CA ALA A 176 -35.73 -5.55 29.40
C ALA A 176 -36.34 -6.93 29.25
N ILE A 177 -36.66 -7.58 30.38
CA ILE A 177 -37.44 -8.81 30.40
C ILE A 177 -38.65 -8.57 31.33
N ILE A 178 -39.84 -8.96 30.86
CA ILE A 178 -41.07 -8.82 31.59
C ILE A 178 -41.70 -10.20 31.74
N ARG A 179 -42.14 -10.53 32.97
CA ARG A 179 -42.95 -11.69 33.31
C ARG A 179 -44.37 -11.21 33.56
N PRO A 180 -45.28 -11.25 32.52
CA PRO A 180 -46.58 -10.64 32.61
C PRO A 180 -47.54 -11.40 33.55
N PHE A 181 -47.35 -12.71 33.72
CA PHE A 181 -48.25 -13.56 34.51
C PHE A 181 -47.52 -14.15 35.73
N GLU A 182 -48.12 -14.00 36.94
CA GLU A 182 -47.53 -14.39 38.22
C GLU A 182 -47.25 -15.89 38.33
N TYR A 183 -48.18 -16.71 37.84
CA TYR A 183 -48.12 -18.15 37.95
C TYR A 183 -47.62 -18.86 36.67
N SER A 184 -47.18 -18.10 35.68
CA SER A 184 -46.67 -18.62 34.40
C SER A 184 -45.16 -18.44 34.28
N PRO A 185 -44.42 -19.43 33.71
CA PRO A 185 -43.02 -19.25 33.38
C PRO A 185 -42.79 -18.36 32.15
N PHE A 186 -43.83 -17.86 31.49
CA PHE A 186 -43.75 -17.05 30.26
C PHE A 186 -43.06 -15.72 30.54
N ARG A 187 -42.06 -15.42 29.71
CA ARG A 187 -41.28 -14.16 29.74
C ARG A 187 -41.16 -13.58 28.36
N VAL A 188 -41.19 -12.28 28.29
CA VAL A 188 -40.95 -11.53 27.04
C VAL A 188 -39.73 -10.65 27.27
N GLY A 189 -38.76 -10.72 26.37
CA GLY A 189 -37.56 -9.91 26.41
C GLY A 189 -37.40 -9.02 25.16
N LEU A 190 -36.85 -7.82 25.36
CA LEU A 190 -36.45 -6.88 24.33
C LEU A 190 -35.04 -6.43 24.63
N ALA A 191 -34.21 -6.34 23.60
CA ALA A 191 -32.88 -5.76 23.68
C ALA A 191 -32.65 -4.75 22.54
N ILE A 192 -32.04 -3.64 22.85
CA ILE A 192 -31.65 -2.59 21.91
C ILE A 192 -30.16 -2.36 22.07
N HIS A 193 -29.43 -2.32 20.95
CA HIS A 193 -27.99 -2.04 20.89
C HIS A 193 -27.76 -0.82 20.03
N THR A 194 -26.89 0.09 20.46
CA THR A 194 -26.37 1.13 19.58
C THR A 194 -25.31 0.55 18.66
N PRO A 195 -25.02 1.19 17.52
CA PRO A 195 -23.76 0.97 16.81
C PRO A 195 -22.57 1.27 17.73
N ILE A 196 -21.41 0.67 17.42
CA ILE A 196 -20.16 1.02 18.11
C ILE A 196 -19.65 2.32 17.50
N PHE A 197 -19.43 3.32 18.32
CA PHE A 197 -18.84 4.60 17.91
C PHE A 197 -17.32 4.53 18.10
N TYR A 198 -16.58 4.46 17.00
CA TYR A 198 -15.13 4.41 17.01
C TYR A 198 -14.51 5.78 16.71
N SER A 199 -13.43 6.10 17.44
CA SER A 199 -12.47 7.14 17.08
C SER A 199 -11.13 6.44 16.80
N LEU A 200 -10.69 6.45 15.54
CA LEU A 200 -9.53 5.70 15.08
C LEU A 200 -8.50 6.63 14.43
N ASP A 201 -7.25 6.49 14.84
CA ASP A 201 -6.08 7.06 14.19
C ASP A 201 -5.45 6.01 13.28
N TYR A 202 -5.32 6.33 12.01
CA TYR A 202 -4.65 5.49 11.01
C TYR A 202 -3.34 6.14 10.58
N LYS A 203 -2.23 5.40 10.71
CA LYS A 203 -0.92 5.83 10.26
C LYS A 203 -0.37 4.79 9.30
N THR A 204 0.08 5.25 8.15
CA THR A 204 0.77 4.42 7.17
C THR A 204 2.07 5.10 6.76
N SER A 205 3.07 4.29 6.48
CA SER A 205 4.31 4.72 5.86
C SER A 205 4.85 3.61 4.98
N ALA A 206 5.60 3.97 3.96
CA ALA A 206 6.24 3.02 3.08
C ALA A 206 7.67 3.48 2.76
N GLN A 207 8.52 2.50 2.43
CA GLN A 207 9.89 2.72 1.99
C GLN A 207 10.18 1.77 0.83
N VAL A 208 10.80 2.30 -0.21
CA VAL A 208 11.37 1.53 -1.31
C VAL A 208 12.86 1.74 -1.32
N ILE A 209 13.61 0.64 -1.33
CA ILE A 209 15.05 0.63 -1.56
C ILE A 209 15.26 -0.16 -2.85
N SER A 210 15.95 0.42 -3.81
CA SER A 210 16.19 -0.21 -5.11
C SER A 210 17.60 0.01 -5.60
N ASP A 211 18.09 -0.98 -6.33
CA ASP A 211 19.32 -0.96 -7.09
C ASP A 211 18.96 -1.26 -8.55
N VAL A 212 19.13 -0.26 -9.42
CA VAL A 212 18.70 -0.30 -10.83
C VAL A 212 19.84 0.12 -11.74
N MET A 213 20.07 -0.64 -12.80
CA MET A 213 21.10 -0.30 -13.77
C MET A 213 20.72 0.94 -14.57
N ASP A 214 21.63 1.89 -14.63
CA ASP A 214 21.54 3.01 -15.56
C ASP A 214 21.93 2.53 -16.97
N VAL A 215 20.98 2.58 -17.89
CA VAL A 215 21.16 2.08 -19.26
C VAL A 215 22.22 2.86 -20.06
N VAL A 216 22.58 4.06 -19.63
CA VAL A 216 23.58 4.91 -20.28
C VAL A 216 24.98 4.57 -19.78
N THR A 217 25.15 4.50 -18.45
CA THR A 217 26.47 4.29 -17.84
C THR A 217 26.79 2.83 -17.60
N GLY A 218 25.77 1.96 -17.51
CA GLY A 218 25.91 0.57 -17.11
C GLY A 218 26.22 0.38 -15.63
N GLU A 219 26.13 1.46 -14.84
CA GLU A 219 26.38 1.41 -13.40
C GLU A 219 25.07 1.20 -12.63
N ILE A 220 25.14 0.47 -11.53
CA ILE A 220 24.02 0.32 -10.60
C ILE A 220 23.85 1.59 -9.79
N LYS A 221 22.62 2.15 -9.80
CA LYS A 221 22.23 3.27 -8.96
C LYS A 221 21.29 2.81 -7.86
N GLY A 222 21.67 3.10 -6.62
CA GLY A 222 20.87 2.84 -5.44
C GLY A 222 19.96 4.02 -5.09
N TYR A 223 18.72 3.70 -4.68
CA TYR A 223 17.72 4.66 -4.20
C TYR A 223 17.17 4.20 -2.84
N ASP A 224 16.87 5.15 -1.96
CA ASP A 224 16.15 4.94 -0.69
C ASP A 224 15.07 6.02 -0.58
N VAL A 225 13.83 5.66 -0.85
CA VAL A 225 12.68 6.57 -0.92
C VAL A 225 11.67 6.22 0.16
N ARG A 226 11.16 7.25 0.86
CA ARG A 226 10.18 7.10 1.95
C ARG A 226 9.00 8.05 1.77
N SER A 227 7.81 7.58 2.17
CA SER A 227 6.58 8.38 2.24
C SER A 227 6.03 8.42 3.66
#